data_ca621f66786230b76ed8eb5fec0dc24c
#
_entry.id   ca621f66786230b76ed8eb5fec0dc24c
#
_cell.length_a   1.000
_cell.length_b   1.000
_cell.length_c   1.000
_cell.angle_alpha   90.00
_cell.angle_beta   90.00
_cell.angle_gamma   90.00
#
_symmetry.space_group_name_H-M   'P 1'
#
loop_
_entity.id
_entity.type
_entity.pdbx_description
1 polymer ?
#
loop_
_entity_poly.entity_id
_entity_poly.type
_entity_poly.pdbx_seq_one_letter_code
_entity_poly.pdbx_strand_id
1 'polypeptide(L)'
;MEINKILAEEFKLRQEQVVNTVALIDDGKTIPFIARYRKELTGSLDDQILRELSDRLTYLRNLEIRKSEVSSSIAEQGKLTEEISSALDKAETLVEVEDIYRPFKPKRKTRASIAREKGLEVLADLIGRQDDKLDLHNEAQKFINVENGLETEEEVIQGASDIIAENVSDDAELRKSIRKLYEKAAKIESRASDENAETVYQNYYEFCEPVSKIADHRILALDRGEKEGALKVSVSIDEEFCFSIAERKYVINNTDSGNIVKAAVQDSCKRLIMPSVEREIRAELTARAAEGAIKVFSSNLRQLLLQPPIKNSVTLGLDPAYRTGCKIAVVDSIGKVLDTTVIYPTPPQKKIEEAKTKLKKLITKYGVTTIAIGNGTASRESEEFVAELIKEIPQNVSYMVVSEAGASVYSASKLAAEEFPEYDVSLRSAVSIA
;
A
#
# COMPACT_ATOMS: atom_id res chain seq x y z
N MET A 1 -0.07 20.81 -14.90
CA MET A 1 -0.43 19.59 -15.69
C MET A 1 -1.90 19.61 -16.09
N GLU A 2 -2.24 19.23 -17.32
CA GLU A 2 -3.64 19.13 -17.76
C GLU A 2 -4.23 17.77 -17.35
N ILE A 3 -4.58 17.62 -16.08
CA ILE A 3 -5.03 16.35 -15.47
C ILE A 3 -6.17 15.70 -16.28
N ASN A 4 -7.17 16.49 -16.68
CA ASN A 4 -8.32 15.95 -17.44
C ASN A 4 -7.92 15.36 -18.80
N LYS A 5 -6.87 15.89 -19.44
CA LYS A 5 -6.35 15.37 -20.69
C LYS A 5 -5.62 14.05 -20.49
N ILE A 6 -4.79 13.96 -19.47
CA ILE A 6 -4.09 12.73 -19.10
C ILE A 6 -5.09 11.60 -18.80
N LEU A 7 -6.12 11.89 -17.99
CA LEU A 7 -7.17 10.93 -17.68
C LEU A 7 -7.93 10.49 -18.94
N ALA A 8 -8.22 11.42 -19.86
CA ALA A 8 -8.89 11.08 -21.11
C ALA A 8 -8.05 10.13 -22.00
N GLU A 9 -6.75 10.36 -22.08
CA GLU A 9 -5.82 9.53 -22.84
C GLU A 9 -5.61 8.15 -22.18
N GLU A 10 -5.36 8.09 -20.86
CA GLU A 10 -5.13 6.84 -20.12
C GLU A 10 -6.35 5.91 -20.15
N PHE A 11 -7.55 6.46 -19.93
CA PHE A 11 -8.80 5.69 -19.91
C PHE A 11 -9.47 5.55 -21.27
N LYS A 12 -8.90 6.13 -22.32
CA LYS A 12 -9.48 6.17 -23.69
C LYS A 12 -10.90 6.71 -23.71
N LEU A 13 -11.16 7.76 -22.92
CA LEU A 13 -12.45 8.42 -22.80
C LEU A 13 -12.45 9.75 -23.56
N ARG A 14 -13.65 10.22 -23.92
CA ARG A 14 -13.82 11.58 -24.46
C ARG A 14 -13.54 12.59 -23.34
N GLN A 15 -12.90 13.68 -23.67
CA GLN A 15 -12.54 14.71 -22.69
C GLN A 15 -13.76 15.25 -21.93
N GLU A 16 -14.90 15.40 -22.59
CA GLU A 16 -16.15 15.82 -21.97
C GLU A 16 -16.64 14.86 -20.88
N GLN A 17 -16.51 13.54 -21.09
CA GLN A 17 -16.88 12.54 -20.08
C GLN A 17 -16.00 12.66 -18.83
N VAL A 18 -14.70 12.89 -19.02
CA VAL A 18 -13.76 13.09 -17.91
C VAL A 18 -14.06 14.38 -17.16
N VAL A 19 -14.25 15.49 -17.87
CA VAL A 19 -14.56 16.79 -17.26
C VAL A 19 -15.83 16.72 -16.42
N ASN A 20 -16.90 16.12 -16.96
CA ASN A 20 -18.16 15.96 -16.26
C ASN A 20 -18.02 15.02 -15.03
N THR A 21 -17.26 13.93 -15.17
CA THR A 21 -17.02 12.99 -14.08
C THR A 21 -16.23 13.65 -12.95
N VAL A 22 -15.16 14.38 -13.29
CA VAL A 22 -14.34 15.12 -12.33
C VAL A 22 -15.19 16.17 -11.60
N ALA A 23 -16.02 16.94 -12.34
CA ALA A 23 -16.92 17.92 -11.72
C ALA A 23 -17.90 17.29 -10.73
N LEU A 24 -18.44 16.11 -11.03
CA LEU A 24 -19.34 15.39 -10.12
C LEU A 24 -18.60 14.87 -8.87
N ILE A 25 -17.35 14.43 -9.01
CA ILE A 25 -16.51 14.02 -7.89
C ILE A 25 -16.19 15.23 -6.99
N ASP A 26 -15.85 16.37 -7.58
CA ASP A 26 -15.56 17.60 -6.89
C ASP A 26 -16.78 18.19 -6.16
N ASP A 27 -17.97 17.93 -6.70
CA ASP A 27 -19.26 18.26 -6.06
C ASP A 27 -19.60 17.30 -4.89
N GLY A 28 -18.68 16.40 -4.53
CA GLY A 28 -18.83 15.45 -3.42
C GLY A 28 -19.78 14.29 -3.70
N LYS A 29 -20.15 14.04 -4.95
CA LYS A 29 -20.99 12.88 -5.28
C LYS A 29 -20.20 11.58 -5.17
N THR A 30 -20.82 10.59 -4.55
CA THR A 30 -20.20 9.26 -4.42
C THR A 30 -20.19 8.51 -5.75
N ILE A 31 -19.21 7.65 -5.97
CA ILE A 31 -19.11 6.84 -7.19
C ILE A 31 -20.39 6.03 -7.47
N PRO A 32 -21.01 5.34 -6.47
CA PRO A 32 -22.28 4.65 -6.69
C PRO A 32 -23.41 5.59 -7.13
N PHE A 33 -23.46 6.81 -6.60
CA PHE A 33 -24.44 7.81 -7.02
C PHE A 33 -24.22 8.24 -8.48
N ILE A 34 -22.97 8.51 -8.87
CA ILE A 34 -22.62 8.90 -10.24
C ILE A 34 -22.99 7.77 -11.20
N ALA A 35 -22.58 6.53 -10.91
CA ALA A 35 -22.85 5.36 -11.73
C ALA A 35 -24.36 5.08 -11.94
N ARG A 36 -25.19 5.39 -10.94
CA ARG A 36 -26.62 5.12 -10.99
C ARG A 36 -27.44 6.27 -11.54
N TYR A 37 -27.13 7.50 -11.15
CA TYR A 37 -28.01 8.65 -11.36
C TYR A 37 -27.46 9.74 -12.28
N ARG A 38 -26.24 9.59 -12.81
CA ARG A 38 -25.58 10.57 -13.70
C ARG A 38 -24.98 9.95 -14.94
N LYS A 39 -25.57 8.86 -15.41
CA LYS A 39 -25.11 8.14 -16.61
C LYS A 39 -25.08 9.02 -17.86
N GLU A 40 -26.03 9.91 -18.00
CA GLU A 40 -26.13 10.87 -19.10
C GLU A 40 -24.94 11.82 -19.19
N LEU A 41 -24.40 12.24 -18.02
CA LEU A 41 -23.26 13.16 -17.96
C LEU A 41 -21.91 12.45 -18.14
N THR A 42 -21.81 11.21 -17.67
CA THR A 42 -20.57 10.43 -17.76
C THR A 42 -20.48 9.57 -19.01
N GLY A 43 -21.54 9.55 -19.84
CA GLY A 43 -21.60 8.67 -21.01
C GLY A 43 -21.68 7.19 -20.63
N SER A 44 -22.42 6.87 -19.57
CA SER A 44 -22.68 5.51 -19.07
C SER A 44 -21.43 4.75 -18.60
N LEU A 45 -20.44 5.45 -18.04
CA LEU A 45 -19.31 4.80 -17.40
C LEU A 45 -19.80 3.88 -16.27
N ASP A 46 -19.25 2.69 -16.19
CA ASP A 46 -19.53 1.77 -15.10
C ASP A 46 -18.83 2.20 -13.79
N ASP A 47 -19.21 1.59 -12.68
CA ASP A 47 -18.71 1.94 -11.37
C ASP A 47 -17.22 1.58 -11.18
N GLN A 48 -16.70 0.61 -11.91
CA GLN A 48 -15.29 0.24 -11.84
C GLN A 48 -14.42 1.30 -12.53
N ILE A 49 -14.76 1.70 -13.74
CA ILE A 49 -14.05 2.77 -14.47
C ILE A 49 -14.10 4.07 -13.68
N LEU A 50 -15.27 4.41 -13.09
CA LEU A 50 -15.41 5.60 -12.26
C LEU A 50 -14.52 5.58 -11.01
N ARG A 51 -14.33 4.42 -10.36
CA ARG A 51 -13.42 4.26 -9.22
C ARG A 51 -11.98 4.43 -9.65
N GLU A 52 -11.56 3.69 -10.68
CA GLU A 52 -10.19 3.76 -11.20
C GLU A 52 -9.83 5.20 -11.63
N LEU A 53 -10.78 5.90 -12.27
CA LEU A 53 -10.61 7.31 -12.65
C LEU A 53 -10.51 8.23 -11.43
N SER A 54 -11.32 8.01 -10.39
CA SER A 54 -11.28 8.77 -9.14
C SER A 54 -9.96 8.56 -8.39
N ASP A 55 -9.47 7.33 -8.31
CA ASP A 55 -8.20 7.00 -7.66
C ASP A 55 -7.03 7.64 -8.43
N ARG A 56 -7.06 7.55 -9.76
CA ARG A 56 -6.04 8.17 -10.61
C ARG A 56 -6.08 9.69 -10.55
N LEU A 57 -7.26 10.29 -10.52
CA LEU A 57 -7.44 11.74 -10.31
C LEU A 57 -6.80 12.19 -9.00
N THR A 58 -7.05 11.45 -7.92
CA THR A 58 -6.48 11.72 -6.60
C THR A 58 -4.95 11.63 -6.63
N TYR A 59 -4.40 10.60 -7.27
CA TYR A 59 -2.95 10.46 -7.46
C TYR A 59 -2.34 11.65 -8.21
N LEU A 60 -2.92 12.04 -9.35
CA LEU A 60 -2.42 13.15 -10.17
C LEU A 60 -2.49 14.50 -9.42
N ARG A 61 -3.53 14.72 -8.64
CA ARG A 61 -3.65 15.90 -7.78
C ARG A 61 -2.57 15.92 -6.69
N ASN A 62 -2.33 14.81 -6.03
CA ASN A 62 -1.28 14.68 -5.03
C ASN A 62 0.11 14.90 -5.66
N LEU A 63 0.32 14.42 -6.88
CA LEU A 63 1.55 14.67 -7.63
C LEU A 63 1.76 16.17 -7.89
N GLU A 64 0.73 16.90 -8.34
CA GLU A 64 0.81 18.34 -8.58
C GLU A 64 1.04 19.14 -7.29
N ILE A 65 0.34 18.78 -6.22
CA ILE A 65 0.58 19.38 -4.90
C ILE A 65 2.04 19.17 -4.49
N ARG A 66 2.54 17.95 -4.65
CA ARG A 66 3.92 17.63 -4.28
C ARG A 66 4.95 18.37 -5.12
N LYS A 67 4.74 18.51 -6.42
CA LYS A 67 5.58 19.34 -7.30
C LYS A 67 5.64 20.79 -6.82
N SER A 68 4.49 21.35 -6.47
CA SER A 68 4.40 22.72 -5.98
C SER A 68 5.12 22.91 -4.64
N GLU A 69 4.94 21.98 -3.69
CA GLU A 69 5.66 21.98 -2.40
C GLU A 69 7.17 21.94 -2.60
N VAL A 70 7.64 21.01 -3.45
CA VAL A 70 9.08 20.85 -3.74
C VAL A 70 9.63 22.09 -4.43
N SER A 71 8.93 22.63 -5.43
CA SER A 71 9.33 23.85 -6.11
C SER A 71 9.47 25.03 -5.14
N SER A 72 8.48 25.21 -4.25
CA SER A 72 8.50 26.27 -3.22
C SER A 72 9.66 26.07 -2.25
N SER A 73 9.90 24.85 -1.79
CA SER A 73 11.00 24.55 -0.86
C SER A 73 12.39 24.78 -1.48
N ILE A 74 12.57 24.51 -2.77
CA ILE A 74 13.83 24.77 -3.50
C ILE A 74 13.98 26.28 -3.75
N ALA A 75 12.87 27.00 -4.05
CA ALA A 75 12.87 28.44 -4.24
C ALA A 75 13.24 29.19 -2.96
N GLU A 76 12.72 28.77 -1.80
CA GLU A 76 13.08 29.32 -0.48
C GLU A 76 14.57 29.19 -0.17
N GLN A 77 15.24 28.16 -0.71
CA GLN A 77 16.68 27.98 -0.62
C GLN A 77 17.47 28.82 -1.64
N GLY A 78 16.80 29.55 -2.53
CA GLY A 78 17.42 30.33 -3.60
C GLY A 78 18.09 29.47 -4.69
N LYS A 79 17.70 28.21 -4.81
CA LYS A 79 18.33 27.22 -5.69
C LYS A 79 17.46 26.78 -6.87
N LEU A 80 16.24 27.33 -7.02
CA LEU A 80 15.33 26.98 -8.11
C LEU A 80 15.83 27.58 -9.43
N THR A 81 16.29 26.74 -10.34
CA THR A 81 16.68 27.11 -11.72
C THR A 81 15.57 26.75 -12.71
N GLU A 82 15.63 27.30 -13.94
CA GLU A 82 14.71 26.94 -15.02
C GLU A 82 14.78 25.45 -15.37
N GLU A 83 15.97 24.85 -15.29
CA GLU A 83 16.20 23.43 -15.54
C GLU A 83 15.49 22.55 -14.50
N ILE A 84 15.58 22.91 -13.21
CA ILE A 84 14.94 22.19 -12.12
C ILE A 84 13.41 22.33 -12.24
N SER A 85 12.92 23.53 -12.53
CA SER A 85 11.49 23.78 -12.75
C SER A 85 10.96 22.93 -13.92
N SER A 86 11.68 22.91 -15.05
CA SER A 86 11.33 22.09 -16.21
C SER A 86 11.37 20.58 -15.89
N ALA A 87 12.33 20.13 -15.07
CA ALA A 87 12.41 18.74 -14.65
C ALA A 87 11.22 18.34 -13.75
N LEU A 88 10.83 19.21 -12.80
CA LEU A 88 9.64 19.00 -11.96
C LEU A 88 8.37 18.97 -12.80
N ASP A 89 8.21 19.85 -13.76
CA ASP A 89 7.03 19.87 -14.64
C ASP A 89 6.91 18.57 -15.45
N LYS A 90 8.02 18.02 -15.92
CA LYS A 90 8.08 16.78 -16.71
C LYS A 90 7.96 15.51 -15.87
N ALA A 91 8.14 15.59 -14.57
CA ALA A 91 8.04 14.41 -13.69
C ALA A 91 6.61 13.83 -13.73
N GLU A 92 6.50 12.53 -13.98
CA GLU A 92 5.24 11.79 -14.11
C GLU A 92 4.87 11.01 -12.86
N THR A 93 5.85 10.84 -11.95
CA THR A 93 5.67 10.07 -10.72
C THR A 93 6.16 10.82 -9.49
N LEU A 94 5.60 10.50 -8.33
CA LEU A 94 6.07 11.02 -7.03
C LEU A 94 7.54 10.67 -6.78
N VAL A 95 7.98 9.52 -7.24
CA VAL A 95 9.37 9.08 -7.08
C VAL A 95 10.34 9.97 -7.87
N GLU A 96 9.98 10.36 -9.09
CA GLU A 96 10.76 11.30 -9.90
C GLU A 96 10.84 12.68 -9.23
N VAL A 97 9.74 13.17 -8.67
CA VAL A 97 9.73 14.42 -7.91
C VAL A 97 10.64 14.34 -6.67
N GLU A 98 10.61 13.22 -5.95
CA GLU A 98 11.46 13.01 -4.79
C GLU A 98 12.95 12.88 -5.15
N ASP A 99 13.28 12.28 -6.31
CA ASP A 99 14.66 12.20 -6.81
C ASP A 99 15.19 13.60 -7.17
N ILE A 100 14.37 14.45 -7.82
CA ILE A 100 14.76 15.85 -8.13
C ILE A 100 14.93 16.66 -6.83
N TYR A 101 14.10 16.43 -5.82
CA TYR A 101 14.18 17.14 -4.54
C TYR A 101 15.33 16.67 -3.65
N ARG A 102 15.87 15.48 -3.87
CA ARG A 102 16.84 14.82 -3.00
C ARG A 102 18.09 15.68 -2.66
N PRO A 103 18.74 16.39 -3.62
CA PRO A 103 19.88 17.25 -3.32
C PRO A 103 19.54 18.42 -2.39
N PHE A 104 18.26 18.83 -2.34
CA PHE A 104 17.78 19.99 -1.60
C PHE A 104 17.14 19.65 -0.26
N LYS A 105 16.91 18.35 0.00
CA LYS A 105 16.36 17.90 1.29
C LYS A 105 17.31 18.18 2.43
N PRO A 106 16.82 18.71 3.57
CA PRO A 106 17.63 18.77 4.78
C PRO A 106 18.14 17.36 5.15
N LYS A 107 19.44 17.17 5.05
CA LYS A 107 20.06 15.88 5.38
C LYS A 107 20.46 15.87 6.85
N ARG A 108 20.34 14.70 7.49
CA ARG A 108 20.98 14.44 8.79
C ARG A 108 22.49 14.43 8.56
N LYS A 109 23.26 14.50 9.67
CA LYS A 109 24.71 14.46 9.63
C LYS A 109 25.21 13.19 8.87
N THR A 110 25.75 13.38 7.66
CA THR A 110 26.27 12.33 6.78
C THR A 110 27.80 12.41 6.74
N ARG A 111 28.47 11.36 6.22
CA ARG A 111 29.93 11.42 5.99
C ARG A 111 30.32 12.60 5.11
N ALA A 112 29.56 12.81 4.03
CA ALA A 112 29.80 13.94 3.11
C ALA A 112 29.53 15.30 3.78
N SER A 113 28.48 15.44 4.62
CA SER A 113 28.23 16.72 5.30
C SER A 113 29.37 17.05 6.30
N ILE A 114 29.88 16.03 7.00
CA ILE A 114 31.06 16.19 7.89
C ILE A 114 32.29 16.60 7.08
N ALA A 115 32.51 15.99 5.92
CA ALA A 115 33.62 16.33 5.05
C ALA A 115 33.51 17.77 4.48
N ARG A 116 32.30 18.23 4.15
CA ARG A 116 32.04 19.61 3.74
C ARG A 116 32.28 20.60 4.90
N GLU A 117 31.84 20.28 6.12
CA GLU A 117 32.14 21.09 7.30
C GLU A 117 33.65 21.24 7.54
N LYS A 118 34.46 20.23 7.17
CA LYS A 118 35.91 20.24 7.21
C LYS A 118 36.56 20.97 6.02
N GLY A 119 35.77 21.50 5.07
CA GLY A 119 36.25 22.27 3.91
C GLY A 119 36.73 21.44 2.72
N LEU A 120 36.41 20.14 2.67
CA LEU A 120 36.93 19.24 1.60
C LEU A 120 36.15 19.33 0.28
N GLU A 121 35.14 20.19 0.16
CA GLU A 121 34.34 20.34 -1.06
C GLU A 121 35.18 20.80 -2.25
N VAL A 122 36.12 21.74 -2.02
CA VAL A 122 37.06 22.20 -3.08
C VAL A 122 37.91 21.07 -3.61
N LEU A 123 38.42 20.20 -2.74
CA LEU A 123 39.22 19.03 -3.18
C LEU A 123 38.34 18.01 -3.91
N ALA A 124 37.11 17.78 -3.47
CA ALA A 124 36.17 16.91 -4.17
C ALA A 124 35.87 17.39 -5.60
N ASP A 125 35.70 18.71 -5.78
CA ASP A 125 35.54 19.32 -7.11
C ASP A 125 36.78 19.18 -8.00
N LEU A 126 37.97 19.34 -7.44
CA LEU A 126 39.23 19.14 -8.17
C LEU A 126 39.40 17.69 -8.62
N ILE A 127 39.15 16.73 -7.74
CA ILE A 127 39.18 15.30 -8.06
C ILE A 127 38.11 14.96 -9.11
N GLY A 128 36.90 15.53 -8.97
CA GLY A 128 35.81 15.31 -9.90
C GLY A 128 36.05 15.77 -11.33
N ARG A 129 36.93 16.74 -11.54
CA ARG A 129 37.35 17.20 -12.89
C ARG A 129 38.25 16.20 -13.59
N GLN A 130 38.93 15.32 -12.86
CA GLN A 130 39.81 14.27 -13.35
C GLN A 130 40.89 14.81 -14.32
N ASP A 131 41.49 15.96 -13.93
CA ASP A 131 42.55 16.58 -14.72
C ASP A 131 43.82 15.71 -14.66
N ASP A 132 44.39 15.35 -15.80
CA ASP A 132 45.60 14.53 -15.92
C ASP A 132 46.86 15.19 -15.29
N LYS A 133 46.82 16.51 -15.08
CA LYS A 133 47.92 17.31 -14.52
C LYS A 133 47.77 17.54 -13.02
N LEU A 134 46.73 17.05 -12.40
CA LEU A 134 46.46 17.24 -10.97
C LEU A 134 47.47 16.40 -10.16
N ASP A 135 48.35 17.07 -9.44
CA ASP A 135 49.16 16.45 -8.42
C ASP A 135 48.32 16.26 -7.13
N LEU A 136 47.62 15.12 -7.08
CA LEU A 136 46.67 14.80 -6.03
C LEU A 136 47.33 14.82 -4.65
N HIS A 137 48.58 14.34 -4.53
CA HIS A 137 49.32 14.31 -3.28
C HIS A 137 49.53 15.73 -2.74
N ASN A 138 50.09 16.61 -3.55
CA ASN A 138 50.30 17.99 -3.17
C ASN A 138 49.00 18.75 -2.88
N GLU A 139 47.93 18.48 -3.60
CA GLU A 139 46.63 19.12 -3.32
C GLU A 139 46.05 18.59 -2.03
N ALA A 140 46.05 17.29 -1.75
CA ALA A 140 45.51 16.71 -0.53
C ALA A 140 46.23 17.19 0.74
N GLN A 141 47.57 17.34 0.66
CA GLN A 141 48.37 17.86 1.79
C GLN A 141 47.94 19.25 2.27
N LYS A 142 47.40 20.09 1.39
CA LYS A 142 46.90 21.45 1.74
C LYS A 142 45.69 21.41 2.68
N PHE A 143 44.98 20.31 2.73
CA PHE A 143 43.76 20.14 3.52
C PHE A 143 44.00 19.37 4.83
N ILE A 144 45.24 18.91 5.08
CA ILE A 144 45.59 18.28 6.37
C ILE A 144 45.41 19.30 7.50
N ASN A 145 44.57 18.99 8.48
CA ASN A 145 44.29 19.84 9.63
C ASN A 145 43.93 18.97 10.84
N VAL A 146 44.88 18.82 11.74
CA VAL A 146 44.75 17.98 12.94
C VAL A 146 43.62 18.50 13.87
N GLU A 147 43.45 19.83 13.95
CA GLU A 147 42.37 20.42 14.78
C GLU A 147 40.97 20.04 14.29
N ASN A 148 40.84 19.82 13.00
CA ASN A 148 39.56 19.39 12.40
C ASN A 148 39.48 17.84 12.23
N GLY A 149 40.46 17.09 12.81
CA GLY A 149 40.50 15.63 12.70
C GLY A 149 40.74 15.16 11.26
N LEU A 150 41.67 15.80 10.54
CA LEU A 150 42.24 15.39 9.26
C LEU A 150 43.72 15.27 9.45
N GLU A 151 44.19 14.11 9.91
CA GLU A 151 45.59 13.88 10.31
C GLU A 151 46.41 13.33 9.16
N THR A 152 45.77 12.61 8.21
CA THR A 152 46.45 11.93 7.11
C THR A 152 45.86 12.32 5.77
N GLU A 153 46.64 12.12 4.71
CA GLU A 153 46.22 12.32 3.32
C GLU A 153 45.06 11.38 2.94
N GLU A 154 45.09 10.14 3.43
CA GLU A 154 44.03 9.15 3.20
C GLU A 154 42.70 9.62 3.76
N GLU A 155 42.69 10.23 4.94
CA GLU A 155 41.44 10.80 5.55
C GLU A 155 40.91 11.96 4.72
N VAL A 156 41.78 12.80 4.20
CA VAL A 156 41.43 13.94 3.34
C VAL A 156 40.82 13.44 2.01
N ILE A 157 41.50 12.48 1.34
CA ILE A 157 40.99 11.87 0.10
C ILE A 157 39.68 11.12 0.35
N GLN A 158 39.56 10.38 1.45
CA GLN A 158 38.33 9.66 1.80
C GLN A 158 37.19 10.63 2.00
N GLY A 159 37.39 11.74 2.72
CA GLY A 159 36.38 12.78 2.90
C GLY A 159 35.92 13.40 1.57
N ALA A 160 36.84 13.70 0.67
CA ALA A 160 36.50 14.18 -0.67
C ALA A 160 35.73 13.12 -1.48
N SER A 161 36.15 11.85 -1.40
CA SER A 161 35.45 10.71 -2.01
C SER A 161 34.03 10.53 -1.48
N ASP A 162 33.80 10.70 -0.17
CA ASP A 162 32.45 10.65 0.43
C ASP A 162 31.55 11.77 -0.10
N ILE A 163 32.09 12.97 -0.38
CA ILE A 163 31.35 14.07 -1.02
C ILE A 163 30.98 13.69 -2.46
N ILE A 164 31.92 13.16 -3.24
CA ILE A 164 31.67 12.70 -4.62
C ILE A 164 30.61 11.61 -4.62
N ALA A 165 30.71 10.62 -3.73
CA ALA A 165 29.74 9.53 -3.62
C ALA A 165 28.32 10.03 -3.30
N GLU A 166 28.19 11.03 -2.43
CA GLU A 166 26.88 11.63 -2.14
C GLU A 166 26.34 12.39 -3.34
N ASN A 167 27.14 13.20 -4.02
CA ASN A 167 26.74 13.93 -5.22
C ASN A 167 26.26 12.97 -6.33
N VAL A 168 26.96 11.86 -6.56
CA VAL A 168 26.54 10.80 -7.48
C VAL A 168 25.20 10.16 -7.04
N SER A 169 25.02 9.93 -5.74
CA SER A 169 23.78 9.34 -5.22
C SER A 169 22.56 10.24 -5.36
N ASP A 170 22.75 11.55 -5.49
CA ASP A 170 21.70 12.55 -5.64
C ASP A 170 21.31 12.79 -7.10
N ASP A 171 21.98 12.16 -8.06
CA ASP A 171 21.67 12.29 -9.48
C ASP A 171 20.37 11.55 -9.84
N ALA A 172 19.32 12.32 -10.13
CA ALA A 172 17.99 11.81 -10.45
C ALA A 172 17.99 10.92 -11.71
N GLU A 173 18.76 11.27 -12.75
CA GLU A 173 18.82 10.50 -14.00
C GLU A 173 19.53 9.15 -13.82
N LEU A 174 20.60 9.14 -13.02
CA LEU A 174 21.29 7.90 -12.67
C LEU A 174 20.37 6.99 -11.87
N ARG A 175 19.67 7.52 -10.86
CA ARG A 175 18.70 6.77 -10.06
C ARG A 175 17.59 6.19 -10.92
N LYS A 176 17.03 7.00 -11.82
CA LYS A 176 16.00 6.55 -12.77
C LYS A 176 16.52 5.41 -13.65
N SER A 177 17.75 5.49 -14.12
CA SER A 177 18.37 4.45 -14.94
C SER A 177 18.59 3.14 -14.17
N ILE A 178 19.07 3.23 -12.92
CA ILE A 178 19.27 2.07 -12.04
C ILE A 178 17.91 1.45 -11.65
N ARG A 179 16.89 2.25 -11.35
CA ARG A 179 15.53 1.75 -11.07
C ARG A 179 14.98 0.94 -12.25
N LYS A 180 15.06 1.46 -13.47
CA LYS A 180 14.66 0.72 -14.68
C LYS A 180 15.44 -0.58 -14.87
N LEU A 181 16.71 -0.59 -14.48
CA LEU A 181 17.50 -1.80 -14.51
C LEU A 181 17.00 -2.84 -13.50
N TYR A 182 16.65 -2.41 -12.27
CA TYR A 182 16.06 -3.27 -11.24
C TYR A 182 14.72 -3.86 -11.69
N GLU A 183 13.82 -3.05 -12.21
CA GLU A 183 12.51 -3.51 -12.74
C GLU A 183 12.67 -4.60 -13.79
N LYS A 184 13.71 -4.50 -14.62
CA LYS A 184 13.94 -5.42 -15.75
C LYS A 184 14.73 -6.67 -15.37
N ALA A 185 15.76 -6.54 -14.55
CA ALA A 185 16.80 -7.57 -14.37
C ALA A 185 16.91 -8.08 -12.91
N ALA A 186 16.40 -7.37 -11.92
CA ALA A 186 16.52 -7.80 -10.54
C ALA A 186 15.65 -9.01 -10.23
N LYS A 187 16.07 -9.75 -9.20
CA LYS A 187 15.35 -10.90 -8.66
C LYS A 187 14.98 -10.65 -7.21
N ILE A 188 13.80 -11.09 -6.83
CA ILE A 188 13.42 -11.17 -5.43
C ILE A 188 13.83 -12.55 -4.91
N GLU A 189 14.50 -12.55 -3.79
CA GLU A 189 15.02 -13.75 -3.14
C GLU A 189 14.53 -13.81 -1.71
N SER A 190 14.28 -15.02 -1.24
CA SER A 190 14.02 -15.23 0.19
C SER A 190 14.73 -16.46 0.72
N ARG A 191 15.08 -16.40 1.99
CA ARG A 191 15.72 -17.49 2.74
C ARG A 191 15.02 -17.63 4.09
N ALA A 192 15.03 -18.85 4.65
CA ALA A 192 14.57 -19.06 6.01
C ALA A 192 15.39 -18.21 7.00
N SER A 193 14.74 -17.67 8.01
CA SER A 193 15.44 -17.06 9.15
C SER A 193 16.07 -18.12 10.05
N ASP A 194 15.38 -19.28 10.18
CA ASP A 194 15.85 -20.51 10.82
C ASP A 194 15.47 -21.70 9.91
N GLU A 195 16.47 -22.38 9.36
CA GLU A 195 16.29 -23.52 8.42
C GLU A 195 15.62 -24.73 9.09
N ASN A 196 15.68 -24.84 10.41
CA ASN A 196 15.10 -25.96 11.15
C ASN A 196 13.65 -25.69 11.60
N ALA A 197 13.13 -24.47 11.42
CA ALA A 197 11.78 -24.13 11.82
C ALA A 197 10.77 -24.67 10.79
N GLU A 198 9.78 -25.45 11.24
CA GLU A 198 8.65 -25.84 10.42
C GLU A 198 7.60 -24.71 10.42
N THR A 199 7.48 -24.01 9.30
CA THR A 199 6.48 -22.93 9.12
C THR A 199 5.67 -23.13 7.86
N VAL A 200 4.58 -22.40 7.71
CA VAL A 200 3.76 -22.37 6.49
C VAL A 200 4.50 -21.76 5.29
N TYR A 201 5.71 -21.23 5.52
CA TYR A 201 6.53 -20.55 4.50
C TYR A 201 7.62 -21.44 3.90
N GLN A 202 7.63 -22.75 4.12
CA GLN A 202 8.66 -23.67 3.63
C GLN A 202 8.93 -23.55 2.12
N ASN A 203 7.90 -23.29 1.32
CA ASN A 203 8.04 -23.09 -0.14
C ASN A 203 8.85 -21.84 -0.51
N TYR A 204 9.16 -20.97 0.46
CA TYR A 204 9.89 -19.73 0.28
C TYR A 204 11.25 -19.72 1.00
N TYR A 205 11.71 -20.85 1.56
CA TYR A 205 12.99 -20.94 2.25
C TYR A 205 14.18 -20.80 1.32
N GLU A 206 14.04 -21.25 0.08
CA GLU A 206 15.00 -21.08 -1.00
C GLU A 206 14.25 -20.61 -2.25
N PHE A 207 13.83 -19.36 -2.24
CA PHE A 207 12.99 -18.82 -3.31
C PHE A 207 13.73 -17.73 -4.09
N CYS A 208 13.61 -17.75 -5.42
CA CYS A 208 14.18 -16.75 -6.31
C CYS A 208 13.33 -16.62 -7.57
N GLU A 209 12.80 -15.42 -7.82
CA GLU A 209 12.07 -15.10 -9.06
C GLU A 209 12.43 -13.70 -9.59
N PRO A 210 12.35 -13.46 -10.92
CA PRO A 210 12.49 -12.11 -11.48
C PRO A 210 11.41 -11.17 -10.95
N VAL A 211 11.80 -9.96 -10.55
CA VAL A 211 10.88 -8.89 -10.11
C VAL A 211 9.77 -8.63 -11.13
N SER A 212 10.11 -8.65 -12.42
CA SER A 212 9.18 -8.41 -13.53
C SER A 212 8.11 -9.49 -13.73
N LYS A 213 8.25 -10.67 -13.10
CA LYS A 213 7.37 -11.83 -13.34
C LYS A 213 6.68 -12.35 -12.09
N ILE A 214 7.11 -11.93 -10.91
CA ILE A 214 6.56 -12.45 -9.66
C ILE A 214 5.07 -12.15 -9.52
N ALA A 215 4.31 -13.17 -9.14
CA ALA A 215 2.86 -13.06 -8.91
C ALA A 215 2.54 -12.39 -7.56
N ASP A 216 1.46 -11.62 -7.53
CA ASP A 216 1.06 -10.79 -6.38
C ASP A 216 0.87 -11.60 -5.09
N HIS A 217 0.26 -12.79 -5.16
CA HIS A 217 0.07 -13.65 -3.98
C HIS A 217 1.40 -14.12 -3.36
N ARG A 218 2.47 -14.27 -4.17
CA ARG A 218 3.80 -14.63 -3.67
C ARG A 218 4.46 -13.46 -2.96
N ILE A 219 4.30 -12.24 -3.49
CA ILE A 219 4.79 -11.02 -2.84
C ILE A 219 4.16 -10.91 -1.44
N LEU A 220 2.83 -11.03 -1.34
CA LEU A 220 2.15 -10.95 -0.05
C LEU A 220 2.55 -12.08 0.92
N ALA A 221 2.85 -13.27 0.40
CA ALA A 221 3.37 -14.37 1.23
C ALA A 221 4.78 -14.09 1.75
N LEU A 222 5.66 -13.53 0.90
CA LEU A 222 7.01 -13.12 1.28
C LEU A 222 6.99 -12.00 2.33
N ASP A 223 6.20 -10.95 2.11
CA ASP A 223 6.05 -9.81 3.03
C ASP A 223 5.51 -10.27 4.38
N ARG A 224 4.55 -11.18 4.38
CA ARG A 224 4.00 -11.75 5.61
C ARG A 224 5.02 -12.62 6.34
N GLY A 225 5.73 -13.50 5.63
CA GLY A 225 6.78 -14.35 6.22
C GLY A 225 7.93 -13.54 6.81
N GLU A 226 8.30 -12.43 6.16
CA GLU A 226 9.30 -11.48 6.68
C GLU A 226 8.80 -10.76 7.94
N LYS A 227 7.56 -10.27 7.91
CA LYS A 227 6.93 -9.60 9.07
C LYS A 227 6.78 -10.53 10.28
N GLU A 228 6.51 -11.80 10.05
CA GLU A 228 6.44 -12.84 11.10
C GLU A 228 7.82 -13.34 11.52
N GLY A 229 8.91 -12.86 10.91
CA GLY A 229 10.29 -13.24 11.22
C GLY A 229 10.71 -14.62 10.71
N ALA A 230 9.88 -15.29 9.91
CA ALA A 230 10.16 -16.61 9.33
C ALA A 230 11.12 -16.54 8.12
N LEU A 231 11.06 -15.44 7.36
CA LEU A 231 11.82 -15.24 6.13
C LEU A 231 12.71 -14.00 6.23
N LYS A 232 13.82 -14.02 5.49
CA LYS A 232 14.63 -12.85 5.12
C LYS A 232 14.45 -12.64 3.63
N VAL A 233 13.93 -11.49 3.22
CA VAL A 233 13.59 -11.19 1.83
C VAL A 233 14.44 -10.03 1.33
N SER A 234 15.01 -10.16 0.12
CA SER A 234 15.81 -9.13 -0.52
C SER A 234 15.53 -9.07 -2.02
N VAL A 235 15.83 -7.94 -2.63
CA VAL A 235 15.85 -7.79 -4.08
C VAL A 235 17.28 -7.61 -4.53
N SER A 236 17.81 -8.60 -5.22
CA SER A 236 19.19 -8.66 -5.67
C SER A 236 19.33 -8.39 -7.17
N ILE A 237 20.45 -7.79 -7.52
CA ILE A 237 20.90 -7.62 -8.90
C ILE A 237 22.43 -7.72 -8.92
N ASP A 238 22.98 -8.09 -10.06
CA ASP A 238 24.43 -8.05 -10.24
C ASP A 238 24.92 -6.60 -10.15
N GLU A 239 25.77 -6.33 -9.13
CA GLU A 239 26.30 -4.98 -8.83
C GLU A 239 27.04 -4.37 -10.03
N GLU A 240 27.72 -5.20 -10.84
CA GLU A 240 28.50 -4.76 -12.01
C GLU A 240 27.64 -4.05 -13.06
N PHE A 241 26.36 -4.42 -13.21
CA PHE A 241 25.45 -3.69 -14.07
C PHE A 241 25.19 -2.27 -13.58
N CYS A 242 25.01 -2.09 -12.27
CA CYS A 242 24.82 -0.77 -11.68
C CYS A 242 26.10 0.07 -11.79
N PHE A 243 27.24 -0.53 -11.48
CA PHE A 243 28.56 0.13 -11.60
C PHE A 243 28.82 0.59 -13.02
N SER A 244 28.59 -0.27 -14.01
CA SER A 244 28.88 0.07 -15.43
C SER A 244 28.03 1.26 -15.92
N ILE A 245 26.77 1.40 -15.47
CA ILE A 245 25.94 2.55 -15.81
C ILE A 245 26.49 3.83 -15.18
N ALA A 246 26.85 3.77 -13.90
CA ALA A 246 27.34 4.92 -13.16
C ALA A 246 28.76 5.33 -13.61
N GLU A 247 29.67 4.38 -13.79
CA GLU A 247 31.03 4.62 -14.27
C GLU A 247 31.01 5.27 -15.64
N ARG A 248 30.17 4.80 -16.57
CA ARG A 248 30.06 5.40 -17.92
C ARG A 248 29.73 6.89 -17.88
N LYS A 249 28.99 7.32 -16.85
CA LYS A 249 28.57 8.72 -16.71
C LYS A 249 29.63 9.57 -16.02
N TYR A 250 30.35 9.03 -15.06
CA TYR A 250 31.18 9.81 -14.15
C TYR A 250 32.70 9.60 -14.32
N VAL A 251 33.14 8.45 -14.84
CA VAL A 251 34.58 8.17 -15.02
C VAL A 251 35.00 8.59 -16.43
N ILE A 252 35.89 9.57 -16.49
CA ILE A 252 36.35 10.18 -17.74
C ILE A 252 37.66 9.52 -18.22
N ASN A 253 38.56 9.24 -17.29
CA ASN A 253 39.88 8.70 -17.60
C ASN A 253 40.38 7.76 -16.48
N ASN A 254 41.57 7.17 -16.68
CA ASN A 254 42.23 6.24 -15.74
C ASN A 254 43.40 6.90 -14.97
N THR A 255 43.30 8.20 -14.67
CA THR A 255 44.25 8.90 -13.80
C THR A 255 44.03 8.54 -12.33
N ASP A 256 44.93 8.98 -11.43
CA ASP A 256 44.72 8.78 -9.98
C ASP A 256 43.41 9.39 -9.52
N SER A 257 43.05 10.59 -9.98
CA SER A 257 41.76 11.22 -9.73
C SER A 257 40.60 10.40 -10.31
N GLY A 258 40.77 9.86 -11.53
CA GLY A 258 39.76 8.98 -12.16
C GLY A 258 39.53 7.70 -11.37
N ASN A 259 40.57 7.10 -10.81
CA ASN A 259 40.50 5.92 -9.95
C ASN A 259 39.72 6.22 -8.65
N ILE A 260 39.94 7.39 -8.04
CA ILE A 260 39.19 7.81 -6.84
C ILE A 260 37.73 8.05 -7.19
N VAL A 261 37.42 8.74 -8.30
CA VAL A 261 36.05 8.93 -8.77
C VAL A 261 35.38 7.57 -9.03
N LYS A 262 36.07 6.62 -9.65
CA LYS A 262 35.56 5.27 -9.88
C LYS A 262 35.21 4.58 -8.55
N ALA A 263 36.10 4.61 -7.57
CA ALA A 263 35.85 4.04 -6.25
C ALA A 263 34.67 4.73 -5.53
N ALA A 264 34.56 6.07 -5.60
CA ALA A 264 33.48 6.85 -5.06
C ALA A 264 32.13 6.52 -5.71
N VAL A 265 32.11 6.31 -7.03
CA VAL A 265 30.93 5.91 -7.80
C VAL A 265 30.46 4.52 -7.39
N GLN A 266 31.36 3.56 -7.25
CA GLN A 266 31.03 2.21 -6.79
C GLN A 266 30.50 2.22 -5.34
N ASP A 267 31.12 2.98 -4.43
CA ASP A 267 30.63 3.16 -3.07
C ASP A 267 29.23 3.81 -3.05
N SER A 268 29.03 4.86 -3.87
CA SER A 268 27.74 5.50 -4.06
C SER A 268 26.65 4.49 -4.48
N CYS A 269 26.95 3.68 -5.50
CA CYS A 269 26.01 2.65 -5.94
C CYS A 269 25.71 1.66 -4.81
N LYS A 270 26.72 1.06 -4.23
CA LYS A 270 26.60 -0.03 -3.26
C LYS A 270 25.95 0.42 -1.93
N ARG A 271 26.36 1.54 -1.40
CA ARG A 271 25.98 2.02 -0.08
C ARG A 271 24.73 2.92 -0.08
N LEU A 272 24.51 3.70 -1.14
CA LEU A 272 23.48 4.75 -1.16
C LEU A 272 22.35 4.47 -2.15
N ILE A 273 22.66 4.15 -3.42
CA ILE A 273 21.65 4.03 -4.48
C ILE A 273 20.95 2.67 -4.42
N MET A 274 21.68 1.57 -4.49
CA MET A 274 21.12 0.23 -4.57
C MET A 274 20.20 -0.10 -3.38
N PRO A 275 20.58 0.17 -2.10
CA PRO A 275 19.68 -0.09 -0.98
C PRO A 275 18.44 0.81 -0.95
N SER A 276 18.52 2.00 -1.55
CA SER A 276 17.35 2.88 -1.69
C SER A 276 16.41 2.36 -2.77
N VAL A 277 16.93 2.01 -3.94
CA VAL A 277 16.15 1.47 -5.07
C VAL A 277 15.52 0.13 -4.70
N GLU A 278 16.23 -0.74 -3.98
CA GLU A 278 15.68 -1.99 -3.47
C GLU A 278 14.43 -1.75 -2.62
N ARG A 279 14.48 -0.81 -1.66
CA ARG A 279 13.31 -0.46 -0.83
C ARG A 279 12.16 0.12 -1.65
N GLU A 280 12.47 0.93 -2.66
CA GLU A 280 11.47 1.48 -3.58
C GLU A 280 10.77 0.36 -4.36
N ILE A 281 11.52 -0.54 -4.99
CA ILE A 281 10.98 -1.70 -5.71
C ILE A 281 10.16 -2.61 -4.80
N ARG A 282 10.63 -2.89 -3.56
CA ARG A 282 9.87 -3.67 -2.59
C ARG A 282 8.54 -3.01 -2.26
N ALA A 283 8.55 -1.70 -2.01
CA ALA A 283 7.33 -0.94 -1.70
C ALA A 283 6.32 -0.94 -2.88
N GLU A 284 6.81 -0.79 -4.11
CA GLU A 284 5.97 -0.86 -5.31
C GLU A 284 5.36 -2.24 -5.52
N LEU A 285 6.15 -3.31 -5.36
CA LEU A 285 5.67 -4.68 -5.44
C LEU A 285 4.57 -4.95 -4.41
N THR A 286 4.79 -4.56 -3.15
CA THR A 286 3.80 -4.71 -2.07
C THR A 286 2.53 -3.93 -2.36
N ALA A 287 2.63 -2.68 -2.83
CA ALA A 287 1.47 -1.85 -3.18
C ALA A 287 0.65 -2.48 -4.32
N ARG A 288 1.31 -2.91 -5.40
CA ARG A 288 0.69 -3.62 -6.53
C ARG A 288 -0.04 -4.87 -6.08
N ALA A 289 0.64 -5.69 -5.26
CA ALA A 289 0.10 -6.96 -4.79
C ALA A 289 -1.09 -6.77 -3.83
N ALA A 290 -1.04 -5.77 -2.96
CA ALA A 290 -2.15 -5.42 -2.07
C ALA A 290 -3.38 -4.96 -2.86
N GLU A 291 -3.20 -4.11 -3.87
CA GLU A 291 -4.29 -3.66 -4.74
C GLU A 291 -4.93 -4.83 -5.50
N GLY A 292 -4.11 -5.72 -6.08
CA GLY A 292 -4.58 -6.93 -6.74
C GLY A 292 -5.39 -7.82 -5.80
N ALA A 293 -4.93 -8.04 -4.58
CA ALA A 293 -5.63 -8.84 -3.58
C ALA A 293 -6.97 -8.20 -3.15
N ILE A 294 -7.01 -6.88 -2.98
CA ILE A 294 -8.25 -6.14 -2.67
C ILE A 294 -9.28 -6.30 -3.79
N LYS A 295 -8.87 -6.22 -5.06
CA LYS A 295 -9.76 -6.44 -6.22
C LYS A 295 -10.35 -7.85 -6.22
N VAL A 296 -9.54 -8.89 -5.98
CA VAL A 296 -10.01 -10.28 -5.89
C VAL A 296 -10.98 -10.46 -4.73
N PHE A 297 -10.63 -9.93 -3.55
CA PHE A 297 -11.50 -9.97 -2.38
C PHE A 297 -12.85 -9.28 -2.64
N SER A 298 -12.83 -8.09 -3.22
CA SER A 298 -14.03 -7.33 -3.59
C SER A 298 -14.94 -8.12 -4.55
N SER A 299 -14.36 -8.76 -5.57
CA SER A 299 -15.11 -9.60 -6.52
C SER A 299 -15.78 -10.80 -5.84
N ASN A 300 -15.06 -11.49 -4.96
CA ASN A 300 -15.59 -12.63 -4.23
C ASN A 300 -16.70 -12.21 -3.25
N LEU A 301 -16.48 -11.10 -2.52
CA LEU A 301 -17.48 -10.55 -1.60
C LEU A 301 -18.75 -10.14 -2.35
N ARG A 302 -18.61 -9.49 -3.52
CA ARG A 302 -19.77 -9.12 -4.34
C ARG A 302 -20.63 -10.33 -4.71
N GLN A 303 -20.00 -11.45 -5.10
CA GLN A 303 -20.75 -12.68 -5.44
C GLN A 303 -21.50 -13.25 -4.23
N LEU A 304 -20.90 -13.20 -3.04
CA LEU A 304 -21.56 -13.63 -1.80
C LEU A 304 -22.75 -12.73 -1.46
N LEU A 305 -22.61 -11.42 -1.58
CA LEU A 305 -23.66 -10.45 -1.27
C LEU A 305 -24.81 -10.47 -2.29
N LEU A 306 -24.56 -10.90 -3.52
CA LEU A 306 -25.58 -11.00 -4.58
C LEU A 306 -26.27 -12.37 -4.63
N GLN A 307 -26.07 -13.24 -3.65
CA GLN A 307 -26.84 -14.49 -3.57
C GLN A 307 -28.34 -14.18 -3.45
N PRO A 308 -29.20 -14.89 -4.21
CA PRO A 308 -30.63 -14.63 -4.15
C PRO A 308 -31.18 -14.96 -2.75
N PRO A 309 -32.07 -14.13 -2.21
CA PRO A 309 -32.72 -14.39 -0.92
C PRO A 309 -33.63 -15.60 -1.01
N ILE A 310 -33.87 -16.25 0.13
CA ILE A 310 -34.89 -17.31 0.25
C ILE A 310 -36.27 -16.66 0.09
N LYS A 311 -37.03 -17.07 -0.94
CA LYS A 311 -38.33 -16.51 -1.24
C LYS A 311 -39.38 -16.89 -0.19
N ASN A 312 -40.25 -15.94 0.14
CA ASN A 312 -41.40 -16.14 1.05
C ASN A 312 -41.00 -16.69 2.44
N SER A 313 -39.82 -16.41 2.92
CA SER A 313 -39.37 -16.82 4.26
C SER A 313 -39.45 -15.67 5.24
N VAL A 314 -39.95 -15.95 6.44
CA VAL A 314 -39.73 -15.09 7.60
C VAL A 314 -38.47 -15.61 8.27
N THR A 315 -37.41 -14.78 8.27
CA THR A 315 -36.06 -15.18 8.69
C THR A 315 -35.71 -14.56 10.04
N LEU A 316 -35.10 -15.36 10.90
CA LEU A 316 -34.49 -14.91 12.15
C LEU A 316 -32.98 -14.90 11.96
N GLY A 317 -32.37 -13.71 11.95
CA GLY A 317 -30.92 -13.54 11.94
C GLY A 317 -30.33 -13.60 13.33
N LEU A 318 -29.29 -14.37 13.50
CA LEU A 318 -28.53 -14.51 14.73
C LEU A 318 -27.07 -14.09 14.46
N ASP A 319 -26.67 -12.98 15.08
CA ASP A 319 -25.28 -12.51 15.09
C ASP A 319 -24.60 -13.04 16.36
N PRO A 320 -23.70 -14.03 16.27
CA PRO A 320 -23.12 -14.71 17.41
C PRO A 320 -22.13 -13.83 18.18
N ALA A 321 -22.17 -13.91 19.50
CA ALA A 321 -21.17 -13.24 20.36
C ALA A 321 -21.10 -13.90 21.74
N TYR A 322 -19.92 -13.81 22.39
CA TYR A 322 -19.74 -14.31 23.75
C TYR A 322 -20.24 -13.32 24.81
N ARG A 323 -19.49 -12.23 25.06
CA ARG A 323 -19.74 -11.31 26.20
C ARG A 323 -20.96 -10.44 26.02
N THR A 324 -21.16 -9.89 24.85
CA THR A 324 -22.22 -8.91 24.56
C THR A 324 -23.57 -9.55 24.27
N GLY A 325 -23.65 -10.89 24.24
CA GLY A 325 -24.84 -11.66 23.87
C GLY A 325 -25.07 -11.67 22.36
N CYS A 326 -25.72 -12.76 21.89
CA CYS A 326 -26.08 -12.91 20.47
C CYS A 326 -27.25 -11.95 20.16
N LYS A 327 -27.10 -11.16 19.09
CA LYS A 327 -28.15 -10.25 18.62
C LYS A 327 -29.07 -11.00 17.67
N ILE A 328 -30.33 -10.73 17.84
CA ILE A 328 -31.40 -11.38 17.09
C ILE A 328 -32.19 -10.31 16.36
N ALA A 329 -32.45 -10.54 15.09
CA ALA A 329 -33.40 -9.76 14.29
C ALA A 329 -34.38 -10.70 13.58
N VAL A 330 -35.66 -10.39 13.52
CA VAL A 330 -36.62 -11.11 12.70
C VAL A 330 -37.05 -10.21 11.57
N VAL A 331 -36.93 -10.71 10.34
CA VAL A 331 -37.36 -10.00 9.13
C VAL A 331 -38.41 -10.78 8.37
N ASP A 332 -39.32 -10.06 7.74
CA ASP A 332 -40.36 -10.68 6.91
C ASP A 332 -39.85 -11.02 5.50
N SER A 333 -40.68 -11.57 4.66
CA SER A 333 -40.35 -12.01 3.30
C SER A 333 -39.94 -10.89 2.33
N ILE A 334 -40.12 -9.63 2.71
CA ILE A 334 -39.72 -8.44 1.93
C ILE A 334 -38.60 -7.65 2.60
N GLY A 335 -37.99 -8.19 3.68
CA GLY A 335 -36.85 -7.57 4.36
C GLY A 335 -37.24 -6.54 5.45
N LYS A 336 -38.55 -6.40 5.83
CA LYS A 336 -38.93 -5.51 6.90
C LYS A 336 -38.60 -6.12 8.27
N VAL A 337 -37.93 -5.36 9.13
CA VAL A 337 -37.66 -5.77 10.50
C VAL A 337 -38.93 -5.81 11.31
N LEU A 338 -39.24 -6.97 11.89
CA LEU A 338 -40.45 -7.23 12.70
C LEU A 338 -40.15 -7.12 14.18
N ASP A 339 -39.02 -7.60 14.64
CA ASP A 339 -38.62 -7.61 16.06
C ASP A 339 -37.13 -7.76 16.21
N THR A 340 -36.58 -7.29 17.32
CA THR A 340 -35.18 -7.46 17.69
C THR A 340 -35.02 -7.81 19.15
N THR A 341 -34.00 -8.60 19.51
CA THR A 341 -33.71 -8.93 20.92
C THR A 341 -32.26 -9.35 21.09
N VAL A 342 -31.86 -9.52 22.35
CA VAL A 342 -30.53 -10.06 22.70
C VAL A 342 -30.74 -11.30 23.57
N ILE A 343 -29.99 -12.36 23.27
CA ILE A 343 -29.97 -13.61 24.03
C ILE A 343 -28.55 -13.98 24.45
N TYR A 344 -28.39 -14.79 25.45
CA TYR A 344 -27.09 -15.18 26.04
C TYR A 344 -26.93 -16.70 26.14
N PRO A 345 -26.99 -17.46 25.03
CA PRO A 345 -26.83 -18.91 25.06
C PRO A 345 -25.39 -19.35 25.28
N THR A 346 -24.44 -18.49 24.94
CA THR A 346 -22.99 -18.76 24.92
C THR A 346 -22.31 -18.36 26.24
N PRO A 347 -21.10 -18.90 26.54
CA PRO A 347 -20.30 -18.42 27.66
C PRO A 347 -20.02 -16.90 27.59
N PRO A 348 -19.81 -16.20 28.72
CA PRO A 348 -19.78 -16.72 30.09
C PRO A 348 -21.16 -16.88 30.74
N GLN A 349 -22.25 -16.25 30.19
CA GLN A 349 -23.56 -16.19 30.85
C GLN A 349 -24.32 -17.50 30.78
N LYS A 350 -24.27 -18.26 29.69
CA LYS A 350 -24.96 -19.56 29.46
C LYS A 350 -26.41 -19.60 29.89
N LYS A 351 -27.21 -18.56 29.57
CA LYS A 351 -28.63 -18.50 29.89
C LYS A 351 -29.48 -19.22 28.85
N ILE A 352 -29.22 -20.51 28.67
CA ILE A 352 -29.77 -21.35 27.60
C ILE A 352 -31.31 -21.37 27.64
N GLU A 353 -31.93 -21.67 28.79
CA GLU A 353 -33.40 -21.79 28.90
C GLU A 353 -34.13 -20.46 28.69
N GLU A 354 -33.55 -19.34 29.15
CA GLU A 354 -34.11 -18.01 28.88
C GLU A 354 -34.04 -17.71 27.38
N ALA A 355 -32.89 -18.01 26.73
CA ALA A 355 -32.70 -17.83 25.30
C ALA A 355 -33.66 -18.70 24.48
N LYS A 356 -33.84 -19.98 24.81
CA LYS A 356 -34.85 -20.87 24.19
C LYS A 356 -36.26 -20.31 24.30
N THR A 357 -36.62 -19.86 25.46
CA THR A 357 -37.96 -19.29 25.72
C THR A 357 -38.24 -18.05 24.87
N LYS A 358 -37.24 -17.14 24.76
CA LYS A 358 -37.37 -15.95 23.92
C LYS A 358 -37.50 -16.31 22.45
N LEU A 359 -36.64 -17.19 21.95
CA LEU A 359 -36.68 -17.58 20.53
C LEU A 359 -37.95 -18.34 20.16
N LYS A 360 -38.42 -19.26 21.00
CA LYS A 360 -39.71 -19.96 20.78
C LYS A 360 -40.88 -18.98 20.65
N LYS A 361 -40.90 -17.92 21.48
CA LYS A 361 -41.91 -16.86 21.37
C LYS A 361 -41.83 -16.12 20.05
N LEU A 362 -40.63 -15.72 19.61
CA LEU A 362 -40.43 -15.02 18.34
C LEU A 362 -40.81 -15.91 17.15
N ILE A 363 -40.38 -17.17 17.16
CA ILE A 363 -40.65 -18.14 16.09
C ILE A 363 -42.17 -18.35 15.95
N THR A 364 -42.85 -18.54 17.05
CA THR A 364 -44.30 -18.77 17.04
C THR A 364 -45.07 -17.48 16.67
N LYS A 365 -44.67 -16.32 17.22
CA LYS A 365 -45.34 -15.04 16.99
C LYS A 365 -45.29 -14.60 15.53
N TYR A 366 -44.15 -14.77 14.86
CA TYR A 366 -43.93 -14.28 13.51
C TYR A 366 -43.94 -15.36 12.43
N GLY A 367 -44.07 -16.61 12.79
CA GLY A 367 -44.07 -17.73 11.84
C GLY A 367 -42.70 -17.89 11.16
N VAL A 368 -41.64 -17.77 11.93
CA VAL A 368 -40.26 -17.93 11.41
C VAL A 368 -40.08 -19.31 10.81
N THR A 369 -39.59 -19.36 9.58
CA THR A 369 -39.33 -20.59 8.83
C THR A 369 -37.83 -20.88 8.69
N THR A 370 -37.01 -19.87 8.81
CA THR A 370 -35.53 -19.99 8.62
C THR A 370 -34.79 -19.22 9.71
N ILE A 371 -33.68 -19.83 10.20
CA ILE A 371 -32.74 -19.16 11.11
C ILE A 371 -31.40 -19.02 10.37
N ALA A 372 -30.95 -17.80 10.16
CA ALA A 372 -29.63 -17.49 9.58
C ALA A 372 -28.64 -17.20 10.71
N ILE A 373 -27.53 -17.94 10.79
CA ILE A 373 -26.50 -17.83 11.83
C ILE A 373 -25.23 -17.29 11.19
N GLY A 374 -24.70 -16.16 11.69
CA GLY A 374 -23.41 -15.64 11.25
C GLY A 374 -22.26 -16.60 11.55
N ASN A 375 -21.26 -16.69 10.66
CA ASN A 375 -20.14 -17.62 10.77
C ASN A 375 -18.93 -17.07 11.53
N GLY A 376 -19.07 -16.00 12.31
CA GLY A 376 -17.99 -15.39 13.09
C GLY A 376 -17.75 -16.02 14.46
N THR A 377 -17.36 -15.16 15.40
CA THR A 377 -17.04 -15.57 16.78
C THR A 377 -18.26 -16.21 17.45
N ALA A 378 -18.09 -17.36 18.12
CA ALA A 378 -19.16 -18.14 18.78
C ALA A 378 -20.21 -18.75 17.82
N SER A 379 -19.91 -18.86 16.52
CA SER A 379 -20.81 -19.45 15.53
C SER A 379 -21.12 -20.90 15.84
N ARG A 380 -20.14 -21.71 16.19
CA ARG A 380 -20.32 -23.15 16.49
C ARG A 380 -21.21 -23.38 17.67
N GLU A 381 -21.00 -22.67 18.78
CA GLU A 381 -21.84 -22.76 19.97
C GLU A 381 -23.26 -22.30 19.69
N SER A 382 -23.42 -21.27 18.84
CA SER A 382 -24.73 -20.79 18.42
C SER A 382 -25.45 -21.78 17.51
N GLU A 383 -24.73 -22.46 16.64
CA GLU A 383 -25.26 -23.53 15.78
C GLU A 383 -25.73 -24.72 16.61
N GLU A 384 -24.92 -25.18 17.56
CA GLU A 384 -25.28 -26.28 18.48
C GLU A 384 -26.54 -25.90 19.28
N PHE A 385 -26.64 -24.68 19.81
CA PHE A 385 -27.80 -24.17 20.52
C PHE A 385 -29.05 -24.14 19.64
N VAL A 386 -28.97 -23.65 18.40
CA VAL A 386 -30.10 -23.58 17.47
C VAL A 386 -30.54 -24.99 17.05
N ALA A 387 -29.60 -25.90 16.79
CA ALA A 387 -29.87 -27.28 16.42
C ALA A 387 -30.63 -28.03 17.54
N GLU A 388 -30.34 -27.74 18.82
CA GLU A 388 -31.11 -28.27 19.95
C GLU A 388 -32.50 -27.60 20.05
N LEU A 389 -32.57 -26.28 19.91
CA LEU A 389 -33.84 -25.52 19.97
C LEU A 389 -34.84 -26.03 18.94
N ILE A 390 -34.41 -26.28 17.69
CA ILE A 390 -35.30 -26.74 16.62
C ILE A 390 -35.97 -28.10 16.95
N LYS A 391 -35.29 -28.99 17.66
CA LYS A 391 -35.88 -30.27 18.09
C LYS A 391 -37.05 -30.12 19.07
N GLU A 392 -37.13 -28.99 19.76
CA GLU A 392 -38.14 -28.71 20.78
C GLU A 392 -39.30 -27.88 20.23
N ILE A 393 -39.29 -27.52 18.95
CA ILE A 393 -40.29 -26.67 18.30
C ILE A 393 -41.17 -27.53 17.39
N PRO A 394 -42.50 -27.42 17.44
CA PRO A 394 -43.41 -28.19 16.59
C PRO A 394 -43.43 -27.66 15.13
N GLN A 395 -43.03 -26.45 14.89
CA GLN A 395 -42.98 -25.84 13.56
C GLN A 395 -41.80 -26.37 12.75
N ASN A 396 -41.97 -26.47 11.43
CA ASN A 396 -40.87 -26.83 10.53
C ASN A 396 -39.97 -25.59 10.31
N VAL A 397 -38.90 -25.50 11.10
CA VAL A 397 -37.89 -24.45 11.03
C VAL A 397 -36.56 -25.06 10.58
N SER A 398 -35.96 -24.48 9.56
CA SER A 398 -34.62 -24.84 9.13
C SER A 398 -33.59 -23.77 9.56
N TYR A 399 -32.33 -24.13 9.64
CA TYR A 399 -31.25 -23.17 9.85
C TYR A 399 -30.15 -23.32 8.82
N MET A 400 -29.41 -22.25 8.66
CA MET A 400 -28.19 -22.20 7.84
C MET A 400 -27.14 -21.28 8.45
N VAL A 401 -25.88 -21.65 8.28
CA VAL A 401 -24.75 -20.78 8.63
C VAL A 401 -24.41 -19.93 7.41
N VAL A 402 -24.36 -18.62 7.59
CA VAL A 402 -24.13 -17.64 6.51
C VAL A 402 -22.86 -16.83 6.77
N SER A 403 -22.22 -16.34 5.71
CA SER A 403 -21.07 -15.46 5.86
C SER A 403 -21.49 -14.09 6.39
N GLU A 404 -20.95 -13.71 7.56
CA GLU A 404 -21.22 -12.40 8.17
C GLU A 404 -20.29 -11.29 7.65
N ALA A 405 -19.34 -11.59 6.72
CA ALA A 405 -18.37 -10.60 6.24
C ALA A 405 -19.04 -9.34 5.66
N GLY A 406 -20.11 -9.53 4.87
CA GLY A 406 -20.91 -8.42 4.34
C GLY A 406 -21.66 -7.66 5.42
N ALA A 407 -22.26 -8.38 6.37
CA ALA A 407 -22.99 -7.80 7.50
C ALA A 407 -22.06 -6.97 8.41
N SER A 408 -20.85 -7.43 8.67
CA SER A 408 -19.83 -6.71 9.44
C SER A 408 -19.44 -5.39 8.79
N VAL A 409 -19.23 -5.37 7.47
CA VAL A 409 -18.90 -4.15 6.72
C VAL A 409 -20.09 -3.21 6.64
N TYR A 410 -21.27 -3.73 6.28
CA TYR A 410 -22.49 -2.94 6.14
C TYR A 410 -22.90 -2.27 7.46
N SER A 411 -22.94 -3.02 8.56
CA SER A 411 -23.42 -2.53 9.85
C SER A 411 -22.64 -1.33 10.40
N ALA A 412 -21.35 -1.22 10.07
CA ALA A 412 -20.50 -0.10 10.44
C ALA A 412 -20.52 1.05 9.41
N SER A 413 -21.19 0.90 8.28
CA SER A 413 -21.26 1.91 7.22
C SER A 413 -22.17 3.09 7.57
N LYS A 414 -21.90 4.23 6.92
CA LYS A 414 -22.78 5.40 7.00
C LYS A 414 -24.18 5.08 6.48
N LEU A 415 -24.30 4.28 5.43
CA LEU A 415 -25.56 3.84 4.86
C LEU A 415 -26.43 3.10 5.89
N ALA A 416 -25.86 2.13 6.61
CA ALA A 416 -26.57 1.40 7.64
C ALA A 416 -27.01 2.29 8.81
N ALA A 417 -26.21 3.32 9.13
CA ALA A 417 -26.56 4.31 10.14
C ALA A 417 -27.74 5.20 9.70
N GLU A 418 -27.85 5.49 8.41
CA GLU A 418 -28.96 6.25 7.82
C GLU A 418 -30.23 5.38 7.68
N GLU A 419 -30.09 4.10 7.31
CA GLU A 419 -31.24 3.17 7.17
C GLU A 419 -31.82 2.72 8.51
N PHE A 420 -30.96 2.51 9.51
CA PHE A 420 -31.38 2.03 10.86
C PHE A 420 -30.74 2.89 11.95
N PRO A 421 -31.13 4.15 12.08
CA PRO A 421 -30.55 5.08 13.05
C PRO A 421 -30.82 4.66 14.52
N GLU A 422 -31.88 3.92 14.77
CA GLU A 422 -32.28 3.43 16.10
C GLU A 422 -31.56 2.17 16.57
N TYR A 423 -30.83 1.48 15.66
CA TYR A 423 -30.09 0.25 15.98
C TYR A 423 -28.60 0.53 16.15
N ASP A 424 -28.00 -0.14 17.10
CA ASP A 424 -26.52 -0.17 17.20
C ASP A 424 -25.88 -1.04 16.08
N VAL A 425 -24.57 -0.97 15.93
CA VAL A 425 -23.82 -1.71 14.92
C VAL A 425 -24.10 -3.22 14.97
N SER A 426 -24.21 -3.79 16.16
CA SER A 426 -24.43 -5.23 16.33
C SER A 426 -25.85 -5.66 15.94
N LEU A 427 -26.86 -4.84 16.23
CA LEU A 427 -28.26 -5.11 15.80
C LEU A 427 -28.37 -4.94 14.26
N ARG A 428 -27.73 -3.93 13.68
CA ARG A 428 -27.66 -3.79 12.22
C ARG A 428 -27.00 -5.01 11.55
N SER A 429 -25.99 -5.59 12.20
CA SER A 429 -25.38 -6.85 11.73
C SER A 429 -26.37 -7.99 11.73
N ALA A 430 -27.14 -8.19 12.82
CA ALA A 430 -28.17 -9.23 12.90
C ALA A 430 -29.27 -9.05 11.84
N VAL A 431 -29.70 -7.80 11.58
CA VAL A 431 -30.68 -7.48 10.50
C VAL A 431 -30.07 -7.85 9.12
N SER A 432 -28.81 -7.55 8.89
CA SER A 432 -28.14 -7.86 7.62
C SER A 432 -27.90 -9.37 7.42
N ILE A 433 -27.75 -10.13 8.51
CA ILE A 433 -27.64 -11.59 8.49
C ILE A 433 -29.00 -12.23 8.14
N ALA A 434 -30.08 -11.67 8.66
CA ALA A 434 -31.45 -12.13 8.37
C ALA A 434 -31.84 -11.86 6.91
#